data_d2463531fa59efe676e0f2064e1fe067
#
_entry.id   d2463531fa59efe676e0f2064e1fe067
#
_cell.length_a   1.000
_cell.length_b   1.000
_cell.length_c   1.000
_cell.angle_alpha   90.00
_cell.angle_beta   90.00
_cell.angle_gamma   90.00
#
_symmetry.space_group_name_H-M   'P 1'
#
loop_
_entity.id
_entity.type
_entity.pdbx_description
1 polymer ?
#
loop_
_entity_poly.entity_id
_entity_poly.type
_entity_poly.pdbx_seq_one_letter_code
_entity_poly.pdbx_strand_id
1 'polypeptide(L)'
;YAVSPWTRNGGVFTEHAAHESQIMFLEEWSKAVGKGFHTKEINPWRRAQFSNLVNMLDFSYHDGSVLKLDEVPEASKDPITDQYNGADVCALKFRSDVQPTVPYNNTEAQSLRVEKGYKPVRGNLTEGHYLTFEKDGKALQHKGHKLSLTNACNDHDGKDMRFVLWWQGKNPKDNAFYISTADKHDRKYIASSLELTTKEKAAQFSIADLGNGKGHVITEIDSGKQLSVEKDGCVALTKNASDAFKVFSVTF
;
A
#
# COMPACT_ATOMS: atom_id res chain seq x y z
N TYR A 1 -10.48 -7.76 1.26
CA TYR A 1 -11.05 -6.48 1.68
C TYR A 1 -11.29 -6.51 3.19
N ALA A 2 -11.04 -5.37 3.86
CA ALA A 2 -11.42 -5.16 5.24
C ALA A 2 -12.47 -4.06 5.31
N VAL A 3 -13.58 -4.35 5.99
CA VAL A 3 -14.67 -3.39 6.21
C VAL A 3 -14.90 -3.27 7.71
N SER A 4 -14.57 -2.12 8.26
CA SER A 4 -14.75 -1.85 9.68
C SER A 4 -14.82 -0.34 9.92
N PRO A 5 -15.32 0.12 11.09
CA PRO A 5 -15.27 1.53 11.46
C PRO A 5 -13.87 2.15 11.40
N TRP A 6 -12.83 1.36 11.57
CA TRP A 6 -11.42 1.79 11.55
C TRP A 6 -10.75 1.68 10.17
N THR A 7 -11.50 1.35 9.11
CA THR A 7 -11.00 1.31 7.72
C THR A 7 -11.78 2.22 6.77
N ARG A 8 -12.72 3.01 7.28
CA ARG A 8 -13.66 3.83 6.50
C ARG A 8 -13.02 4.94 5.67
N ASN A 9 -11.88 5.47 6.09
CA ASN A 9 -11.16 6.49 5.34
C ASN A 9 -10.42 5.94 4.09
N GLY A 10 -10.65 4.66 3.78
CA GLY A 10 -9.99 3.99 2.65
C GLY A 10 -8.50 3.78 2.86
N GLY A 11 -7.89 3.08 1.95
CA GLY A 11 -6.45 2.84 1.96
C GLY A 11 -6.06 1.54 1.29
N VAL A 12 -4.78 1.40 0.98
CA VAL A 12 -4.16 0.16 0.52
C VAL A 12 -3.26 -0.37 1.62
N PHE A 13 -3.53 -1.59 2.04
CA PHE A 13 -2.66 -2.32 2.95
C PHE A 13 -1.66 -3.13 2.14
N THR A 14 -0.38 -2.86 2.33
CA THR A 14 0.70 -3.38 1.49
C THR A 14 1.48 -4.53 2.10
N GLU A 15 1.29 -4.84 3.38
CA GLU A 15 1.96 -5.98 4.01
C GLU A 15 1.44 -7.31 3.44
N HIS A 16 2.31 -8.29 3.36
CA HIS A 16 1.93 -9.63 2.93
C HIS A 16 0.97 -10.27 3.92
N ALA A 17 -0.14 -10.78 3.42
CA ALA A 17 -1.18 -11.42 4.22
C ALA A 17 -1.54 -12.80 3.67
N ALA A 18 -1.87 -13.72 4.55
CA ALA A 18 -2.34 -15.06 4.25
C ALA A 18 -3.49 -15.43 5.18
N HIS A 19 -4.05 -16.62 5.04
CA HIS A 19 -5.12 -17.11 5.90
C HIS A 19 -4.74 -17.06 7.38
N GLU A 20 -3.50 -17.42 7.70
CA GLU A 20 -2.96 -17.40 9.06
C GLU A 20 -2.89 -15.99 9.67
N SER A 21 -2.88 -14.96 8.85
CA SER A 21 -2.88 -13.57 9.32
C SER A 21 -4.11 -13.25 10.18
N GLN A 22 -5.25 -13.86 9.89
CA GLN A 22 -6.46 -13.68 10.69
C GLN A 22 -6.31 -14.30 12.08
N ILE A 23 -5.67 -15.46 12.18
CA ILE A 23 -5.39 -16.10 13.47
C ILE A 23 -4.38 -15.27 14.25
N MET A 24 -3.33 -14.79 13.61
CA MET A 24 -2.34 -13.90 14.26
C MET A 24 -2.98 -12.58 14.72
N PHE A 25 -3.97 -12.07 14.00
CA PHE A 25 -4.76 -10.92 14.47
C PHE A 25 -5.56 -11.25 15.73
N LEU A 26 -6.22 -12.41 15.78
CA LEU A 26 -6.95 -12.85 16.97
C LEU A 26 -6.02 -13.08 18.18
N GLU A 27 -4.79 -13.55 17.96
CA GLU A 27 -3.78 -13.65 19.01
C GLU A 27 -3.46 -12.27 19.61
N GLU A 28 -3.20 -11.27 18.78
CA GLU A 28 -2.93 -9.89 19.24
C GLU A 28 -4.15 -9.28 19.95
N TRP A 29 -5.33 -9.46 19.39
CA TRP A 29 -6.57 -8.99 20.03
C TRP A 29 -6.81 -9.65 21.39
N SER A 30 -6.67 -10.98 21.49
CA SER A 30 -6.86 -11.72 22.74
C SER A 30 -5.86 -11.30 23.82
N LYS A 31 -4.61 -11.02 23.42
CA LYS A 31 -3.58 -10.48 24.29
C LYS A 31 -3.97 -9.08 24.80
N ALA A 32 -4.49 -8.21 23.92
CA ALA A 32 -4.92 -6.87 24.27
C ALA A 32 -6.08 -6.88 25.29
N VAL A 33 -6.98 -7.86 25.26
CA VAL A 33 -8.09 -8.02 26.23
C VAL A 33 -7.72 -8.87 27.45
N GLY A 34 -6.44 -9.18 27.63
CA GLY A 34 -5.94 -9.91 28.81
C GLY A 34 -6.24 -11.43 28.82
N LYS A 35 -6.62 -12.01 27.67
CA LYS A 35 -6.92 -13.45 27.51
C LYS A 35 -6.11 -14.05 26.38
N GLY A 36 -4.81 -13.71 26.32
CA GLY A 36 -3.93 -14.10 25.24
C GLY A 36 -3.87 -15.59 25.01
N PHE A 37 -3.96 -16.00 23.77
CA PHE A 37 -3.61 -17.34 23.32
C PHE A 37 -2.54 -17.26 22.22
N HIS A 38 -1.87 -18.37 21.99
CA HIS A 38 -0.88 -18.51 20.93
C HIS A 38 -0.95 -19.93 20.36
N THR A 39 -1.25 -20.04 19.06
CA THR A 39 -1.29 -21.35 18.41
C THR A 39 0.09 -21.80 17.95
N LYS A 40 0.37 -23.10 18.09
CA LYS A 40 1.57 -23.74 17.55
C LYS A 40 1.43 -24.18 16.08
N GLU A 41 0.21 -24.11 15.53
CA GLU A 41 -0.09 -24.49 14.14
C GLU A 41 0.56 -23.57 13.11
N ILE A 42 0.78 -22.31 13.49
CA ILE A 42 1.49 -21.34 12.63
C ILE A 42 2.97 -21.43 12.94
N ASN A 43 3.73 -22.03 12.04
CA ASN A 43 5.16 -22.22 12.22
C ASN A 43 5.92 -20.88 12.20
N PRO A 44 7.17 -20.83 12.74
CA PRO A 44 7.95 -19.59 12.83
C PRO A 44 8.20 -18.91 11.48
N TRP A 45 8.38 -19.69 10.41
CA TRP A 45 8.57 -19.14 9.08
C TRP A 45 7.35 -18.35 8.62
N ARG A 46 6.13 -18.91 8.74
CA ARG A 46 4.89 -18.21 8.37
C ARG A 46 4.68 -16.93 9.19
N ARG A 47 4.94 -17.00 10.49
CA ARG A 47 4.89 -15.81 11.37
C ARG A 47 5.88 -14.72 10.96
N ALA A 48 7.03 -15.10 10.42
CA ALA A 48 8.01 -14.16 9.91
C ALA A 48 7.63 -13.58 8.55
N GLN A 49 6.88 -14.32 7.71
CA GLN A 49 6.52 -13.88 6.36
C GLN A 49 5.30 -12.97 6.33
N PHE A 50 4.29 -13.28 7.14
CA PHE A 50 2.98 -12.65 7.02
C PHE A 50 2.67 -11.68 8.16
N SER A 51 1.91 -10.65 7.82
CA SER A 51 1.41 -9.65 8.75
C SER A 51 0.35 -10.24 9.70
N ASN A 52 0.25 -9.66 10.90
CA ASN A 52 -0.86 -9.90 11.82
C ASN A 52 -2.06 -8.96 11.58
N LEU A 53 -2.08 -8.20 10.49
CA LEU A 53 -3.14 -7.29 10.05
C LEU A 53 -3.43 -6.07 10.97
N VAL A 54 -2.76 -5.92 12.09
CA VAL A 54 -3.04 -4.81 13.03
C VAL A 54 -2.87 -3.44 12.35
N ASN A 55 -1.82 -3.29 11.53
CA ASN A 55 -1.52 -2.06 10.81
C ASN A 55 -2.54 -1.71 9.70
N MET A 56 -3.43 -2.65 9.35
CA MET A 56 -4.52 -2.40 8.42
C MET A 56 -5.58 -1.46 9.00
N LEU A 57 -5.70 -1.43 10.33
CA LEU A 57 -6.70 -0.66 11.07
C LEU A 57 -6.11 0.68 11.53
N ASP A 58 -6.88 1.75 11.38
CA ASP A 58 -6.53 3.06 11.88
C ASP A 58 -7.34 3.34 13.15
N PHE A 59 -6.74 3.03 14.29
CA PHE A 59 -7.39 3.21 15.59
C PHE A 59 -7.49 4.68 16.02
N SER A 60 -6.87 5.62 15.30
CA SER A 60 -7.04 7.06 15.52
C SER A 60 -8.27 7.62 14.84
N TYR A 61 -8.88 6.86 13.93
CA TYR A 61 -10.07 7.24 13.18
C TYR A 61 -11.16 6.20 13.35
N HIS A 62 -12.33 6.64 13.72
CA HIS A 62 -13.51 5.78 13.89
C HIS A 62 -14.72 6.40 13.21
N ASP A 63 -15.31 5.68 12.28
CA ASP A 63 -16.58 6.02 11.66
C ASP A 63 -17.55 4.85 11.82
N GLY A 64 -18.43 4.95 12.80
CA GLY A 64 -19.48 3.97 13.10
C GLY A 64 -20.75 4.16 12.28
N SER A 65 -20.78 5.05 11.28
CA SER A 65 -21.95 5.26 10.44
C SER A 65 -22.35 3.97 9.71
N VAL A 66 -23.65 3.73 9.60
CA VAL A 66 -24.17 2.60 8.85
C VAL A 66 -24.14 2.93 7.36
N LEU A 67 -23.51 2.06 6.56
CA LEU A 67 -23.59 2.16 5.11
C LEU A 67 -25.00 1.87 4.63
N LYS A 68 -25.56 2.79 3.86
CA LYS A 68 -26.75 2.52 3.09
C LYS A 68 -26.31 1.80 1.81
N LEU A 69 -26.61 0.53 1.72
CA LEU A 69 -26.38 -0.27 0.53
C LEU A 69 -27.62 -0.18 -0.37
N ASP A 70 -27.41 -0.27 -1.66
CA ASP A 70 -28.49 -0.46 -2.62
C ASP A 70 -29.19 -1.80 -2.36
N GLU A 71 -30.45 -1.88 -2.75
CA GLU A 71 -31.21 -3.12 -2.66
C GLU A 71 -30.54 -4.21 -3.49
N VAL A 72 -30.38 -5.38 -2.87
CA VAL A 72 -29.79 -6.53 -3.58
C VAL A 72 -30.79 -7.05 -4.59
N PRO A 73 -30.42 -7.22 -5.88
CA PRO A 73 -31.30 -7.83 -6.86
C PRO A 73 -31.75 -9.22 -6.40
N GLU A 74 -33.01 -9.55 -6.62
CA GLU A 74 -33.49 -10.88 -6.34
C GLU A 74 -32.73 -11.94 -7.15
N ALA A 75 -32.46 -13.08 -6.51
CA ALA A 75 -31.85 -14.21 -7.19
C ALA A 75 -32.80 -14.75 -8.27
N SER A 76 -32.23 -15.12 -9.42
CA SER A 76 -33.03 -15.67 -10.53
C SER A 76 -33.69 -16.97 -10.11
N LYS A 77 -34.99 -17.09 -10.44
CA LYS A 77 -35.82 -18.26 -10.18
C LYS A 77 -36.48 -18.70 -11.47
N ASP A 78 -36.75 -19.98 -11.58
CA ASP A 78 -37.57 -20.56 -12.61
C ASP A 78 -39.03 -20.10 -12.42
N PRO A 79 -39.67 -19.52 -13.43
CA PRO A 79 -41.02 -18.94 -13.30
C PRO A 79 -42.15 -19.97 -13.10
N ILE A 80 -41.87 -21.26 -13.33
CA ILE A 80 -42.86 -22.34 -13.22
C ILE A 80 -42.70 -23.06 -11.88
N THR A 81 -41.45 -23.36 -11.47
CA THR A 81 -41.17 -24.18 -10.31
C THR A 81 -40.82 -23.36 -9.07
N ASP A 82 -40.60 -22.04 -9.22
CA ASP A 82 -40.08 -21.11 -8.18
C ASP A 82 -38.74 -21.55 -7.56
N GLN A 83 -38.03 -22.45 -8.19
CA GLN A 83 -36.71 -22.88 -7.74
C GLN A 83 -35.60 -21.95 -8.24
N TYR A 84 -34.57 -21.79 -7.47
CA TYR A 84 -33.41 -21.00 -7.88
C TYR A 84 -32.71 -21.65 -9.08
N ASN A 85 -32.56 -20.89 -10.15
CA ASN A 85 -31.99 -21.35 -11.43
C ASN A 85 -30.73 -20.56 -11.86
N GLY A 86 -30.07 -19.90 -10.92
CA GLY A 86 -28.93 -19.04 -11.22
C GLY A 86 -27.79 -19.74 -11.95
N ALA A 87 -27.57 -21.04 -11.72
CA ALA A 87 -26.57 -21.84 -12.43
C ALA A 87 -26.93 -21.97 -13.94
N ASP A 88 -28.17 -22.25 -14.25
CA ASP A 88 -28.64 -22.39 -15.63
C ASP A 88 -28.62 -21.06 -16.38
N VAL A 89 -29.06 -19.99 -15.72
CA VAL A 89 -28.98 -18.62 -16.25
C VAL A 89 -27.53 -18.22 -16.49
N CYS A 90 -26.62 -18.53 -15.58
CA CYS A 90 -25.20 -18.28 -15.75
C CYS A 90 -24.63 -19.07 -16.93
N ALA A 91 -24.94 -20.34 -17.03
CA ALA A 91 -24.51 -21.20 -18.15
C ALA A 91 -25.05 -20.74 -19.52
N LEU A 92 -26.27 -20.22 -19.56
CA LEU A 92 -26.86 -19.66 -20.80
C LEU A 92 -26.23 -18.31 -21.16
N LYS A 93 -25.96 -17.44 -20.17
CA LYS A 93 -25.43 -16.10 -20.37
C LYS A 93 -23.93 -16.11 -20.69
N PHE A 94 -23.21 -17.01 -20.07
CA PHE A 94 -21.75 -17.11 -20.16
C PHE A 94 -21.33 -18.48 -20.68
N ARG A 95 -21.83 -18.85 -21.86
CA ARG A 95 -21.35 -20.05 -22.55
C ARG A 95 -19.84 -19.97 -22.78
N SER A 96 -19.21 -21.10 -23.01
CA SER A 96 -17.74 -21.19 -23.16
C SER A 96 -17.16 -20.30 -24.28
N ASP A 97 -17.97 -19.91 -25.22
CA ASP A 97 -17.65 -19.02 -26.35
C ASP A 97 -17.93 -17.54 -26.07
N VAL A 98 -18.59 -17.23 -24.96
CA VAL A 98 -18.93 -15.86 -24.57
C VAL A 98 -18.00 -15.42 -23.42
N GLN A 99 -17.08 -14.52 -23.73
CA GLN A 99 -16.26 -13.88 -22.71
C GLN A 99 -17.11 -12.90 -21.89
N PRO A 100 -17.04 -12.94 -20.55
CA PRO A 100 -17.66 -11.90 -19.72
C PRO A 100 -17.11 -10.54 -20.09
N THR A 101 -18.00 -9.55 -20.22
CA THR A 101 -17.55 -8.17 -20.42
C THR A 101 -16.87 -7.66 -19.17
N VAL A 102 -15.65 -7.20 -19.32
CA VAL A 102 -14.90 -6.50 -18.27
C VAL A 102 -14.76 -5.02 -18.63
N PRO A 103 -14.67 -4.10 -17.66
CA PRO A 103 -14.62 -2.67 -17.93
C PRO A 103 -13.25 -2.20 -18.45
N TYR A 104 -12.39 -3.10 -18.89
CA TYR A 104 -11.03 -2.82 -19.36
C TYR A 104 -10.62 -3.84 -20.44
N ASN A 105 -9.61 -3.48 -21.24
CA ASN A 105 -9.08 -4.37 -22.27
C ASN A 105 -8.11 -5.38 -21.67
N ASN A 106 -8.44 -6.67 -21.71
CA ASN A 106 -7.63 -7.77 -21.17
C ASN A 106 -6.33 -8.01 -21.95
N THR A 107 -6.22 -7.51 -23.16
CA THR A 107 -5.09 -7.81 -24.07
C THR A 107 -3.96 -6.80 -23.95
N GLU A 108 -4.17 -5.67 -23.29
CA GLU A 108 -3.18 -4.62 -23.15
C GLU A 108 -2.56 -4.59 -21.74
N ALA A 109 -1.35 -4.06 -21.63
CA ALA A 109 -0.69 -3.84 -20.35
C ALA A 109 -1.55 -2.99 -19.37
N GLN A 110 -2.49 -2.21 -19.91
CA GLN A 110 -3.46 -1.45 -19.14
C GLN A 110 -4.52 -2.33 -18.46
N SER A 111 -4.76 -3.53 -18.93
CA SER A 111 -5.71 -4.49 -18.35
C SER A 111 -5.30 -4.94 -16.93
N LEU A 112 -4.02 -4.83 -16.61
CA LEU A 112 -3.51 -5.06 -15.26
C LEU A 112 -3.86 -3.92 -14.27
N ARG A 113 -4.42 -2.82 -14.77
CA ARG A 113 -4.87 -1.68 -13.97
C ARG A 113 -6.31 -1.87 -13.57
N VAL A 114 -6.50 -2.45 -12.42
CA VAL A 114 -7.84 -2.71 -11.86
C VAL A 114 -8.53 -1.41 -11.41
N GLU A 115 -7.75 -0.39 -11.08
CA GLU A 115 -8.22 0.91 -10.61
C GLU A 115 -7.32 2.04 -11.09
N LYS A 116 -7.92 3.14 -11.54
CA LYS A 116 -7.21 4.41 -11.73
C LYS A 116 -7.29 5.23 -10.46
N GLY A 117 -6.25 5.99 -10.19
CA GLY A 117 -6.23 6.94 -9.10
C GLY A 117 -5.12 6.69 -8.09
N TYR A 118 -5.37 7.07 -6.86
CA TYR A 118 -4.42 6.96 -5.77
C TYR A 118 -5.13 6.55 -4.47
N LYS A 119 -4.40 5.92 -3.56
CA LYS A 119 -4.89 5.54 -2.23
C LYS A 119 -3.80 5.70 -1.18
N PRO A 120 -4.12 6.18 0.02
CA PRO A 120 -3.17 6.22 1.13
C PRO A 120 -2.72 4.80 1.48
N VAL A 121 -1.42 4.63 1.69
CA VAL A 121 -0.83 3.35 2.05
C VAL A 121 -0.83 3.17 3.56
N ARG A 122 -1.12 1.97 4.01
CA ARG A 122 -1.05 1.52 5.40
C ARG A 122 -0.12 0.32 5.53
N GLY A 123 0.53 0.22 6.68
CA GLY A 123 1.46 -0.85 6.95
C GLY A 123 2.83 -0.63 6.31
N ASN A 124 3.71 -1.61 6.51
CA ASN A 124 5.03 -1.59 5.92
C ASN A 124 4.96 -1.71 4.40
N LEU A 125 5.79 -0.93 3.72
CA LEU A 125 5.81 -0.91 2.27
C LEU A 125 6.44 -2.18 1.71
N THR A 126 6.00 -2.54 0.50
CA THR A 126 6.57 -3.62 -0.32
C THR A 126 7.04 -3.05 -1.65
N GLU A 127 7.87 -3.80 -2.39
CA GLU A 127 8.37 -3.37 -3.70
C GLU A 127 7.27 -3.34 -4.78
N GLY A 128 7.56 -2.65 -5.89
CA GLY A 128 6.81 -2.75 -7.14
C GLY A 128 5.65 -1.79 -7.33
N HIS A 129 5.37 -0.93 -6.37
CA HIS A 129 4.30 0.08 -6.48
C HIS A 129 4.86 1.44 -6.89
N TYR A 130 4.05 2.23 -7.61
CA TYR A 130 4.31 3.65 -7.78
C TYR A 130 3.82 4.40 -6.55
N LEU A 131 4.72 5.08 -5.88
CA LEU A 131 4.45 5.76 -4.61
C LEU A 131 4.74 7.25 -4.71
N THR A 132 3.95 8.06 -4.01
CA THR A 132 4.29 9.45 -3.69
C THR A 132 4.50 9.59 -2.18
N PHE A 133 5.40 10.48 -1.80
CA PHE A 133 5.74 10.79 -0.40
C PHE A 133 5.43 12.24 -0.13
N GLU A 134 4.51 12.51 0.78
CA GLU A 134 3.97 13.84 1.00
C GLU A 134 4.01 14.24 2.46
N LYS A 135 4.29 15.52 2.69
CA LYS A 135 4.27 16.15 4.00
C LYS A 135 3.78 17.59 3.89
N ASP A 136 2.81 17.95 4.71
CA ASP A 136 2.28 19.33 4.85
C ASP A 136 1.91 19.98 3.50
N GLY A 137 1.26 19.22 2.62
CA GLY A 137 0.86 19.70 1.28
C GLY A 137 2.01 19.81 0.27
N LYS A 138 3.19 19.30 0.62
CA LYS A 138 4.35 19.19 -0.27
C LYS A 138 4.61 17.73 -0.60
N ALA A 139 5.04 17.44 -1.82
CA ALA A 139 5.46 16.13 -2.28
C ALA A 139 6.96 16.10 -2.57
N LEU A 140 7.61 14.97 -2.28
CA LEU A 140 8.96 14.72 -2.78
C LEU A 140 8.94 14.69 -4.31
N GLN A 141 9.93 15.34 -4.92
CA GLN A 141 10.09 15.46 -6.36
C GLN A 141 11.53 15.08 -6.75
N HIS A 142 11.67 14.42 -7.89
CA HIS A 142 12.97 14.05 -8.46
C HIS A 142 13.31 14.84 -9.74
N LYS A 143 12.91 16.11 -9.80
CA LYS A 143 13.23 16.99 -10.93
C LYS A 143 14.66 17.51 -10.82
N GLY A 144 15.45 17.31 -11.87
CA GLY A 144 16.87 17.69 -11.88
C GLY A 144 17.78 16.58 -11.34
N HIS A 145 18.77 16.91 -10.53
CA HIS A 145 19.80 15.98 -10.06
C HIS A 145 19.69 15.61 -8.58
N LYS A 146 18.75 16.19 -7.84
CA LYS A 146 18.59 16.00 -6.40
C LYS A 146 17.12 15.97 -6.01
N LEU A 147 16.80 15.28 -4.92
CA LEU A 147 15.48 15.36 -4.32
C LEU A 147 15.16 16.79 -3.88
N SER A 148 13.94 17.20 -4.13
CA SER A 148 13.39 18.49 -3.73
C SER A 148 11.93 18.33 -3.30
N LEU A 149 11.31 19.42 -2.87
CA LEU A 149 9.90 19.48 -2.58
C LEU A 149 9.17 20.37 -3.59
N THR A 150 7.96 19.97 -3.93
CA THR A 150 7.02 20.76 -4.71
C THR A 150 5.64 20.73 -4.06
N ASN A 151 4.69 21.52 -4.53
CA ASN A 151 3.31 21.40 -4.07
C ASN A 151 2.76 20.04 -4.48
N ALA A 152 2.12 19.34 -3.55
CA ALA A 152 1.45 18.09 -3.85
C ALA A 152 0.30 18.34 -4.84
N CYS A 153 0.14 17.44 -5.82
CA CYS A 153 -0.99 17.44 -6.71
C CYS A 153 -2.19 16.74 -6.06
N ASN A 154 -3.39 17.31 -6.20
CA ASN A 154 -4.59 16.72 -5.59
C ASN A 154 -4.94 15.32 -6.11
N ASP A 155 -4.55 15.02 -7.34
CA ASP A 155 -4.76 13.73 -8.03
C ASP A 155 -3.51 12.84 -8.04
N HIS A 156 -2.40 13.29 -7.43
CA HIS A 156 -1.11 12.60 -7.35
C HIS A 156 -0.57 12.13 -8.71
N ASP A 157 -0.89 12.82 -9.80
CA ASP A 157 -0.54 12.43 -11.17
C ASP A 157 0.84 12.90 -11.65
N GLY A 158 1.52 13.74 -10.88
CA GLY A 158 2.86 14.25 -11.18
C GLY A 158 3.88 13.13 -11.38
N LYS A 159 4.37 12.95 -12.62
CA LYS A 159 5.32 11.87 -12.96
C LYS A 159 6.65 11.99 -12.21
N ASP A 160 7.10 13.21 -11.99
CA ASP A 160 8.34 13.53 -11.28
C ASP A 160 8.23 13.44 -9.75
N MET A 161 7.03 13.14 -9.23
CA MET A 161 6.77 12.86 -7.81
C MET A 161 6.63 11.35 -7.52
N ARG A 162 6.76 10.49 -8.54
CA ARG A 162 6.56 9.05 -8.39
C ARG A 162 7.87 8.33 -8.19
N PHE A 163 7.88 7.47 -7.19
CA PHE A 163 9.01 6.63 -6.83
C PHE A 163 8.63 5.16 -6.87
N VAL A 164 9.62 4.30 -7.02
CA VAL A 164 9.49 2.84 -6.93
C VAL A 164 10.48 2.31 -5.91
N LEU A 165 10.02 1.38 -5.07
CA LEU A 165 10.86 0.71 -4.09
C LEU A 165 11.39 -0.61 -4.67
N TRP A 166 12.64 -0.91 -4.37
CA TRP A 166 13.35 -2.14 -4.74
C TRP A 166 13.88 -2.76 -3.47
N TRP A 167 13.26 -3.84 -3.06
CA TRP A 167 13.62 -4.52 -1.82
C TRP A 167 15.05 -5.07 -1.84
N GLN A 168 15.77 -4.91 -0.73
CA GLN A 168 17.16 -5.31 -0.55
C GLN A 168 17.38 -6.15 0.71
N GLY A 169 16.30 -6.57 1.37
CA GLY A 169 16.39 -7.36 2.59
C GLY A 169 16.87 -8.81 2.34
N LYS A 170 17.22 -9.48 3.41
CA LYS A 170 17.54 -10.91 3.44
C LYS A 170 16.34 -11.73 3.89
N ASN A 171 15.49 -11.12 4.73
CA ASN A 171 14.26 -11.72 5.23
C ASN A 171 13.07 -10.87 4.77
N PRO A 172 11.90 -11.46 4.51
CA PRO A 172 10.74 -10.75 3.93
C PRO A 172 10.24 -9.55 4.74
N LYS A 173 10.50 -9.52 6.04
CA LYS A 173 10.16 -8.38 6.91
C LYS A 173 11.28 -7.36 7.05
N ASP A 174 12.41 -7.59 6.40
CA ASP A 174 13.47 -6.58 6.39
C ASP A 174 12.97 -5.35 5.63
N ASN A 175 12.98 -4.22 6.32
CA ASN A 175 12.54 -2.95 5.77
C ASN A 175 13.77 -2.22 5.19
N ALA A 176 14.24 -2.72 4.04
CA ALA A 176 15.43 -2.17 3.35
C ALA A 176 15.15 -2.06 1.85
N PHE A 177 15.24 -0.86 1.31
CA PHE A 177 14.91 -0.57 -0.08
C PHE A 177 15.93 0.35 -0.73
N TYR A 178 16.22 0.12 -2.02
CA TYR A 178 16.59 1.22 -2.90
C TYR A 178 15.33 1.95 -3.33
N ILE A 179 15.39 3.27 -3.37
CA ILE A 179 14.32 4.12 -3.90
C ILE A 179 14.75 4.65 -5.26
N SER A 180 13.92 4.47 -6.28
CA SER A 180 14.18 4.97 -7.62
C SER A 180 13.09 5.88 -8.13
N THR A 181 13.40 6.66 -9.17
CA THR A 181 12.39 7.32 -10.01
C THR A 181 11.52 6.27 -10.69
N ALA A 182 10.28 6.64 -11.04
CA ALA A 182 9.35 5.76 -11.74
C ALA A 182 9.58 5.69 -13.26
N ASP A 183 10.56 6.41 -13.79
CA ASP A 183 10.89 6.36 -15.21
C ASP A 183 11.45 4.96 -15.58
N LYS A 184 10.86 4.35 -16.60
CA LYS A 184 11.27 3.03 -17.07
C LYS A 184 12.51 3.06 -17.96
N HIS A 185 12.75 4.16 -18.65
CA HIS A 185 13.83 4.30 -19.63
C HIS A 185 15.08 4.97 -19.04
N ASP A 186 14.90 5.93 -18.13
CA ASP A 186 16.00 6.64 -17.44
C ASP A 186 15.84 6.56 -15.93
N ARG A 187 15.79 5.33 -15.40
CA ARG A 187 15.64 5.09 -13.98
C ARG A 187 16.86 5.57 -13.21
N LYS A 188 16.66 6.46 -12.26
CA LYS A 188 17.69 6.93 -11.33
C LYS A 188 17.33 6.48 -9.91
N TYR A 189 18.34 6.30 -9.10
CA TYR A 189 18.25 5.89 -7.70
C TYR A 189 18.67 7.02 -6.78
N ILE A 190 18.28 6.98 -5.52
CA ILE A 190 18.64 8.00 -4.52
C ILE A 190 19.90 7.59 -3.79
N ALA A 191 20.91 8.46 -3.79
CA ALA A 191 22.14 8.31 -3.01
C ALA A 191 21.99 8.87 -1.58
N SER A 192 22.96 8.61 -0.70
CA SER A 192 23.02 9.21 0.66
C SER A 192 23.14 10.74 0.66
N SER A 193 23.61 11.33 -0.45
CA SER A 193 23.58 12.79 -0.67
C SER A 193 22.22 13.34 -1.07
N LEU A 194 21.21 12.48 -1.23
CA LEU A 194 19.90 12.77 -1.81
C LEU A 194 19.95 13.20 -3.29
N GLU A 195 21.07 12.93 -3.96
CA GLU A 195 21.22 13.11 -5.40
C GLU A 195 20.73 11.88 -6.16
N LEU A 196 20.31 12.10 -7.40
CA LEU A 196 19.93 11.04 -8.31
C LEU A 196 21.19 10.40 -8.91
N THR A 197 21.27 9.08 -8.86
CA THR A 197 22.45 8.32 -9.22
C THR A 197 22.11 6.99 -9.92
N THR A 198 23.12 6.21 -10.27
CA THR A 198 22.96 4.84 -10.75
C THR A 198 22.71 3.87 -9.59
N LYS A 199 22.26 2.65 -9.89
CA LYS A 199 21.98 1.62 -8.88
C LYS A 199 23.18 1.27 -8.02
N GLU A 200 24.38 1.26 -8.60
CA GLU A 200 25.63 0.89 -7.90
C GLU A 200 26.04 1.87 -6.81
N LYS A 201 25.56 3.11 -6.91
CA LYS A 201 25.82 4.19 -5.93
C LYS A 201 24.59 4.54 -5.08
N ALA A 202 23.53 3.74 -5.21
CA ALA A 202 22.28 3.95 -4.48
C ALA A 202 22.47 3.70 -2.98
N ALA A 203 21.85 4.53 -2.15
CA ALA A 203 21.73 4.27 -0.73
C ALA A 203 20.54 3.37 -0.40
N GLN A 204 20.64 2.61 0.68
CA GLN A 204 19.53 1.83 1.21
C GLN A 204 18.76 2.63 2.24
N PHE A 205 17.44 2.55 2.16
CA PHE A 205 16.54 3.24 3.06
C PHE A 205 15.60 2.24 3.75
N SER A 206 15.33 2.45 5.01
CA SER A 206 14.19 1.83 5.68
C SER A 206 13.02 2.82 5.71
N ILE A 207 11.80 2.30 5.54
CA ILE A 207 10.58 3.12 5.48
C ILE A 207 9.57 2.49 6.45
N ALA A 208 9.51 3.02 7.66
CA ALA A 208 8.72 2.45 8.75
C ALA A 208 7.38 3.17 8.91
N ASP A 209 6.28 2.43 8.88
CA ASP A 209 4.96 2.94 9.24
C ASP A 209 4.90 3.21 10.74
N LEU A 210 4.50 4.42 11.13
CA LEU A 210 4.28 4.82 12.51
C LEU A 210 2.95 4.32 13.09
N GLY A 211 2.13 3.70 12.26
CA GLY A 211 0.79 3.25 12.62
C GLY A 211 -0.22 4.37 12.80
N ASN A 212 -1.49 4.00 12.88
CA ASN A 212 -2.60 4.94 13.13
C ASN A 212 -2.65 6.13 12.16
N GLY A 213 -2.30 5.92 10.88
CA GLY A 213 -2.35 6.97 9.86
C GLY A 213 -1.34 8.12 10.05
N LYS A 214 -0.37 7.97 10.96
CA LYS A 214 0.65 9.01 11.24
C LYS A 214 1.65 9.19 10.10
N GLY A 215 1.69 8.23 9.16
CA GLY A 215 2.64 8.25 8.04
C GLY A 215 3.89 7.40 8.28
N HIS A 216 4.87 7.57 7.42
CA HIS A 216 6.07 6.76 7.38
C HIS A 216 7.33 7.61 7.63
N VAL A 217 8.25 7.07 8.39
CA VAL A 217 9.60 7.64 8.58
C VAL A 217 10.55 6.96 7.61
N ILE A 218 11.33 7.76 6.89
CA ILE A 218 12.32 7.30 5.91
C ILE A 218 13.71 7.49 6.52
N THR A 219 14.44 6.39 6.73
CA THR A 219 15.78 6.41 7.35
C THR A 219 16.80 5.85 6.38
N GLU A 220 17.87 6.57 6.14
CA GLU A 220 19.03 6.05 5.41
C GLU A 220 19.79 5.08 6.33
N ILE A 221 19.99 3.83 5.88
CA ILE A 221 20.38 2.72 6.75
C ILE A 221 21.80 2.87 7.28
N ASP A 222 22.75 3.25 6.44
CA ASP A 222 24.17 3.27 6.82
C ASP A 222 24.50 4.37 7.83
N SER A 223 23.88 5.54 7.70
CA SER A 223 24.11 6.67 8.62
C SER A 223 23.12 6.72 9.78
N GLY A 224 21.97 6.02 9.67
CA GLY A 224 20.85 6.11 10.59
C GLY A 224 20.16 7.47 10.61
N LYS A 225 20.43 8.33 9.62
CA LYS A 225 19.79 9.64 9.51
C LYS A 225 18.44 9.51 8.84
N GLN A 226 17.48 10.32 9.28
CA GLN A 226 16.14 10.35 8.77
C GLN A 226 15.94 11.48 7.76
N LEU A 227 15.13 11.19 6.73
CA LEU A 227 14.71 12.20 5.77
C LEU A 227 13.85 13.24 6.49
N SER A 228 14.20 14.49 6.33
CA SER A 228 13.51 15.63 6.96
C SER A 228 13.30 16.77 5.98
N VAL A 229 12.32 17.59 6.30
CA VAL A 229 12.03 18.84 5.63
C VAL A 229 12.52 19.99 6.49
N GLU A 230 13.49 20.72 6.00
CA GLU A 230 14.04 21.88 6.70
C GLU A 230 13.11 23.09 6.61
N LYS A 231 13.34 24.10 7.45
CA LYS A 231 12.50 25.31 7.52
C LYS A 231 12.46 26.10 6.20
N ASP A 232 13.50 26.01 5.41
CA ASP A 232 13.59 26.63 4.07
C ASP A 232 12.89 25.80 2.97
N GLY A 233 12.32 24.64 3.32
CA GLY A 233 11.67 23.72 2.39
C GLY A 233 12.63 22.79 1.67
N CYS A 234 13.90 22.76 2.04
CA CYS A 234 14.85 21.80 1.52
C CYS A 234 14.69 20.42 2.16
N VAL A 235 15.12 19.39 1.44
CA VAL A 235 15.14 18.01 1.95
C VAL A 235 16.54 17.66 2.41
N ALA A 236 16.68 17.12 3.61
CA ALA A 236 17.95 16.75 4.20
C ALA A 236 17.88 15.40 4.94
N LEU A 237 19.02 14.77 5.16
CA LEU A 237 19.17 13.64 6.08
C LEU A 237 19.72 14.15 7.42
N THR A 238 18.92 14.10 8.48
CA THR A 238 19.27 14.63 9.79
C THR A 238 19.16 13.55 10.87
N LYS A 239 19.96 13.70 11.94
CA LYS A 239 19.78 12.91 13.15
C LYS A 239 18.59 13.46 13.93
N ASN A 240 17.80 12.58 14.53
CA ASN A 240 16.65 12.94 15.36
C ASN A 240 15.55 13.74 14.63
N ALA A 241 15.38 13.54 13.32
CA ALA A 241 14.19 14.03 12.63
C ALA A 241 12.97 13.24 13.14
N SER A 242 11.82 13.91 13.17
CA SER A 242 10.52 13.30 13.48
C SER A 242 9.53 13.43 12.33
N ASP A 243 10.03 13.68 11.13
CA ASP A 243 9.20 13.92 9.97
C ASP A 243 8.58 12.64 9.45
N ALA A 244 7.25 12.61 9.48
CA ALA A 244 6.47 11.53 8.90
C ALA A 244 5.89 11.98 7.56
N PHE A 245 6.02 11.13 6.55
CA PHE A 245 5.48 11.34 5.22
C PHE A 245 4.21 10.50 5.03
N LYS A 246 3.16 11.11 4.52
CA LYS A 246 2.02 10.36 3.98
C LYS A 246 2.46 9.71 2.68
N VAL A 247 2.16 8.44 2.53
CA VAL A 247 2.49 7.67 1.33
C VAL A 247 1.21 7.32 0.60
N PHE A 248 1.20 7.55 -0.71
CA PHE A 248 0.09 7.15 -1.56
C PHE A 248 0.57 6.19 -2.63
N SER A 249 -0.16 5.12 -2.83
CA SER A 249 0.00 4.23 -3.97
C SER A 249 -0.78 4.79 -5.14
N VAL A 250 -0.12 4.93 -6.27
CA VAL A 250 -0.67 5.54 -7.49
C VAL A 250 -0.80 4.48 -8.58
N THR A 251 -1.99 4.39 -9.16
CA THR A 251 -2.31 3.44 -10.25
C THR A 251 -2.78 4.21 -11.49
N PHE A 252 -1.92 4.27 -12.51
CA PHE A 252 -2.24 4.87 -13.82
C PHE A 252 -1.77 3.98 -14.95
#